data_31ecc2b2b5901e61d788b5d58ee3d44d
#
_entry.id   31ecc2b2b5901e61d788b5d58ee3d44d
#
_cell.length_a   1.000
_cell.length_b   1.000
_cell.length_c   1.000
_cell.angle_alpha   90.00
_cell.angle_beta   90.00
_cell.angle_gamma   90.00
#
_symmetry.space_group_name_H-M   'P 1'
#
loop_
_entity.id
_entity.type
_entity.pdbx_description
1 polymer ?
#
loop_
_entity_poly.entity_id
_entity_poly.type
_entity_poly.pdbx_seq_one_letter_code
_entity_poly.pdbx_strand_id
1 'polypeptide(L)'
;MLEFDSYKTMYIQRAEPGTLAPGQFERIAKALADPRRFTLFETIAAGKECPNQALCRDFPVSKATISHHLKELVQAGLVDAERDGQFVNYRARPDVVKAYAEELLRRAGGRKSGRK
;
A
#
# COMPACT_ATOMS: atom_id res chain seq x y z
N MET A 1 -12.27 6.21 14.50
CA MET A 1 -11.46 6.55 13.81
C MET A 1 -11.67 7.22 12.51
N LEU A 2 -11.70 8.51 12.60
CA LEU A 2 -11.87 9.33 11.42
C LEU A 2 -10.76 9.15 10.42
N GLU A 3 -9.54 9.04 10.93
CA GLU A 3 -8.42 8.88 10.03
C GLU A 3 -8.52 7.61 9.21
N PHE A 4 -8.95 6.56 9.87
CA PHE A 4 -9.08 5.28 9.20
C PHE A 4 -10.12 5.38 8.08
N ASP A 5 -11.24 6.02 8.36
CA ASP A 5 -12.27 6.20 7.36
C ASP A 5 -11.80 7.08 6.22
N SER A 6 -10.98 8.08 6.53
CA SER A 6 -10.43 8.93 5.49
C SER A 6 -9.57 8.15 4.51
N TYR A 7 -8.74 7.27 5.03
CA TYR A 7 -7.90 6.46 4.17
C TYR A 7 -8.74 5.58 3.26
N LYS A 8 -9.77 5.01 3.82
CA LYS A 8 -10.63 4.15 3.07
C LYS A 8 -11.35 4.92 1.98
N THR A 9 -11.77 6.12 2.30
CA THR A 9 -12.44 6.97 1.32
C THR A 9 -11.53 7.32 0.17
N MET A 10 -10.29 7.68 0.48
CA MET A 10 -9.32 7.97 -0.56
C MET A 10 -9.12 6.79 -1.48
N TYR A 11 -9.05 5.63 -0.89
CA TYR A 11 -8.83 4.42 -1.63
C TYR A 11 -10.00 4.13 -2.56
N ILE A 12 -11.20 4.31 -2.07
CA ILE A 12 -12.39 4.05 -2.87
C ILE A 12 -12.51 5.02 -4.02
N GLN A 13 -12.04 6.23 -3.83
CA GLN A 13 -12.12 7.24 -4.89
C GLN A 13 -11.08 7.06 -5.96
N ARG A 14 -10.24 6.09 -5.81
CA ARG A 14 -9.26 5.78 -6.81
C ARG A 14 -9.95 5.47 -8.13
N ALA A 15 -9.21 5.65 -9.21
CA ALA A 15 -9.72 5.35 -10.54
C ALA A 15 -10.05 3.86 -10.64
N GLU A 16 -10.45 3.45 -11.81
CA GLU A 16 -10.87 2.09 -12.04
C GLU A 16 -9.81 1.08 -11.67
N PRO A 17 -10.21 -0.17 -11.37
CA PRO A 17 -9.25 -1.22 -11.04
C PRO A 17 -8.19 -1.34 -12.13
N GLY A 18 -6.95 -1.48 -11.72
CA GLY A 18 -5.86 -1.61 -12.65
C GLY A 18 -5.33 -0.31 -13.17
N THR A 19 -5.90 0.81 -12.71
CA THR A 19 -5.48 2.14 -13.12
C THR A 19 -5.09 2.94 -11.89
N LEU A 20 -4.11 3.81 -12.05
CA LEU A 20 -3.70 4.64 -10.94
C LEU A 20 -4.43 5.98 -10.98
N ALA A 21 -4.78 6.47 -9.81
CA ALA A 21 -5.36 7.78 -9.70
C ALA A 21 -4.32 8.86 -9.93
N PRO A 22 -4.74 10.08 -10.26
CA PRO A 22 -3.78 11.17 -10.43
C PRO A 22 -2.92 11.32 -9.18
N GLY A 23 -1.61 11.41 -9.40
CA GLY A 23 -0.66 11.56 -8.31
C GLY A 23 -0.33 10.27 -7.57
N GLN A 24 -1.03 9.21 -7.86
CA GLN A 24 -0.81 7.96 -7.16
C GLN A 24 0.53 7.33 -7.54
N PHE A 25 0.94 7.48 -8.77
CA PHE A 25 2.22 6.93 -9.21
C PHE A 25 3.35 7.46 -8.34
N GLU A 26 3.38 8.77 -8.15
CA GLU A 26 4.43 9.39 -7.34
C GLU A 26 4.31 9.00 -5.89
N ARG A 27 3.10 8.88 -5.40
CA ARG A 27 2.89 8.51 -4.00
C ARG A 27 3.38 7.09 -3.74
N ILE A 28 3.14 6.18 -4.67
CA ILE A 28 3.63 4.82 -4.53
C ILE A 28 5.15 4.79 -4.54
N ALA A 29 5.77 5.51 -5.46
CA ALA A 29 7.21 5.55 -5.53
C ALA A 29 7.82 6.03 -4.21
N LYS A 30 7.20 7.05 -3.64
CA LYS A 30 7.66 7.60 -2.37
C LYS A 30 7.48 6.60 -1.24
N ALA A 31 6.34 5.94 -1.21
CA ALA A 31 6.07 4.98 -0.16
C ALA A 31 7.07 3.83 -0.19
N LEU A 32 7.40 3.34 -1.36
CA LEU A 32 8.29 2.20 -1.49
C LEU A 32 9.78 2.57 -1.39
N ALA A 33 10.09 3.86 -1.36
CA ALA A 33 11.48 4.29 -1.30
C ALA A 33 12.12 4.09 0.06
N ASP A 34 11.32 4.00 1.11
CA ASP A 34 11.83 3.79 2.47
C ASP A 34 12.04 2.30 2.69
N PRO A 35 13.27 1.85 2.96
CA PRO A 35 13.53 0.41 3.09
C PRO A 35 12.73 -0.26 4.21
N ARG A 36 12.53 0.43 5.32
CA ARG A 36 11.75 -0.15 6.41
C ARG A 36 10.30 -0.31 6.03
N ARG A 37 9.77 0.69 5.35
CA ARG A 37 8.39 0.64 4.90
C ARG A 37 8.22 -0.43 3.85
N PHE A 38 9.20 -0.60 2.98
CA PHE A 38 9.15 -1.65 1.98
C PHE A 38 9.15 -3.03 2.63
N THR A 39 9.98 -3.22 3.66
CA THR A 39 10.01 -4.48 4.38
C THR A 39 8.67 -4.74 5.06
N LEU A 40 8.06 -3.71 5.62
CA LEU A 40 6.76 -3.84 6.22
C LEU A 40 5.72 -4.26 5.17
N PHE A 41 5.79 -3.64 4.01
CA PHE A 41 4.89 -4.00 2.92
C PHE A 41 5.07 -5.47 2.52
N GLU A 42 6.32 -5.93 2.43
CA GLU A 42 6.58 -7.32 2.10
C GLU A 42 5.98 -8.27 3.14
N THR A 43 6.08 -7.88 4.39
CA THR A 43 5.52 -8.69 5.48
C THR A 43 4.01 -8.81 5.33
N ILE A 44 3.37 -7.70 5.02
CA ILE A 44 1.92 -7.71 4.82
C ILE A 44 1.56 -8.55 3.62
N ALA A 45 2.33 -8.44 2.55
CA ALA A 45 2.05 -9.16 1.33
C ALA A 45 2.22 -10.66 1.48
N ALA A 46 3.09 -11.08 2.39
CA ALA A 46 3.33 -12.51 2.60
C ALA A 46 2.17 -13.19 3.31
N GLY A 47 1.40 -12.43 4.09
CA GLY A 47 0.22 -12.99 4.75
C GLY A 47 -1.03 -12.52 4.05
N LYS A 48 -2.11 -13.22 4.23
CA LYS A 48 -3.35 -12.81 3.62
C LYS A 48 -3.96 -11.63 4.33
N GLU A 49 -3.88 -11.66 5.63
CA GLU A 49 -4.29 -10.56 6.48
C GLU A 49 -3.29 -10.43 7.58
N CYS A 50 -2.96 -9.22 7.90
CA CYS A 50 -1.93 -8.97 8.87
C CYS A 50 -2.49 -8.06 9.95
N PRO A 51 -2.75 -8.58 11.15
CA PRO A 51 -3.27 -7.74 12.22
C PRO A 51 -2.24 -6.72 12.66
N ASN A 52 -2.72 -5.53 12.98
CA ASN A 52 -1.85 -4.48 13.45
C ASN A 52 -1.03 -4.91 14.67
N GLN A 53 -1.62 -5.71 15.54
CA GLN A 53 -0.93 -6.19 16.74
C GLN A 53 0.30 -7.00 16.39
N ALA A 54 0.17 -7.87 15.38
CA ALA A 54 1.30 -8.70 14.98
C ALA A 54 2.42 -7.84 14.43
N LEU A 55 2.07 -6.83 13.64
CA LEU A 55 3.07 -5.94 13.08
C LEU A 55 3.81 -5.18 14.17
N CYS A 56 3.08 -4.67 15.16
CA CYS A 56 3.70 -3.93 16.23
C CYS A 56 4.62 -4.80 17.07
N ARG A 57 4.27 -6.08 17.21
CA ARG A 57 5.07 -6.98 18.01
C ARG A 57 6.35 -7.39 17.29
N ASP A 58 6.25 -7.60 15.98
CA ASP A 58 7.33 -8.23 15.24
C ASP A 58 8.38 -7.26 14.70
N PHE A 59 8.07 -6.00 14.64
CA PHE A 59 9.02 -5.03 14.09
C PHE A 59 9.75 -4.29 15.20
N PRO A 60 11.06 -4.16 15.10
CA PRO A 60 11.86 -3.53 16.15
C PRO A 60 11.86 -2.00 16.04
N VAL A 61 10.70 -1.42 15.92
CA VAL A 61 10.56 0.03 15.88
C VAL A 61 9.34 0.39 16.70
N SER A 62 9.21 1.66 17.01
CA SER A 62 8.14 2.10 17.87
C SER A 62 6.78 1.94 17.17
N LYS A 63 5.76 1.87 18.00
CA LYS A 63 4.41 1.76 17.50
C LYS A 63 4.04 2.96 16.63
N ALA A 64 4.51 4.13 17.01
CA ALA A 64 4.23 5.34 16.23
C ALA A 64 4.85 5.25 14.85
N THR A 65 6.05 4.70 14.76
CA THR A 65 6.72 4.54 13.48
C THR A 65 5.98 3.55 12.60
N ILE A 66 5.54 2.45 13.17
CA ILE A 66 4.76 1.46 12.43
C ILE A 66 3.48 2.11 11.91
N SER A 67 2.79 2.86 12.76
CA SER A 67 1.55 3.51 12.35
C SER A 67 1.79 4.48 11.20
N HIS A 68 2.89 5.22 11.26
CA HIS A 68 3.22 6.15 10.19
C HIS A 68 3.46 5.41 8.87
N HIS A 69 4.22 4.34 8.93
CA HIS A 69 4.50 3.55 7.73
C HIS A 69 3.22 2.95 7.14
N LEU A 70 2.36 2.43 8.01
CA LEU A 70 1.10 1.86 7.54
C LEU A 70 0.22 2.92 6.88
N LYS A 71 0.19 4.10 7.48
CA LYS A 71 -0.59 5.19 6.93
C LYS A 71 -0.10 5.54 5.52
N GLU A 72 1.21 5.59 5.34
CA GLU A 72 1.76 5.90 4.03
C GLU A 72 1.41 4.83 2.99
N LEU A 73 1.47 3.58 3.40
CA LEU A 73 1.13 2.49 2.49
C LEU A 73 -0.35 2.51 2.10
N VAL A 74 -1.21 2.80 3.07
CA VAL A 74 -2.64 2.86 2.79
C VAL A 74 -2.96 4.05 1.89
N GLN A 75 -2.36 5.19 2.16
CA GLN A 75 -2.62 6.37 1.34
C GLN A 75 -2.12 6.20 -0.08
N ALA A 76 -1.09 5.41 -0.27
CA ALA A 76 -0.60 5.12 -1.62
C ALA A 76 -1.48 4.10 -2.35
N GLY A 77 -2.37 3.44 -1.63
CA GLY A 77 -3.23 2.43 -2.22
C GLY A 77 -2.59 1.06 -2.29
N LEU A 78 -1.41 0.90 -1.72
CA LEU A 78 -0.70 -0.37 -1.76
C LEU A 78 -1.24 -1.37 -0.76
N VAL A 79 -1.88 -0.90 0.28
CA VAL A 79 -2.39 -1.72 1.36
C VAL A 79 -3.80 -1.26 1.68
N ASP A 80 -4.67 -2.21 1.91
CA ASP A 80 -6.03 -1.95 2.33
C ASP A 80 -6.10 -2.19 3.83
N ALA A 81 -6.70 -1.25 4.55
CA ALA A 81 -6.87 -1.37 5.99
C ALA A 81 -8.33 -1.64 6.27
N GLU A 82 -8.60 -2.70 6.98
CA GLU A 82 -9.97 -3.08 7.27
C GLU A 82 -10.19 -3.16 8.76
N ARG A 83 -11.21 -2.47 9.21
CA ARG A 83 -11.52 -2.44 10.62
C ARG A 83 -12.44 -3.59 10.99
N ASP A 84 -12.09 -4.26 12.07
CA ASP A 84 -12.88 -5.36 12.59
C ASP A 84 -13.05 -5.11 14.08
N GLY A 85 -14.14 -4.43 14.46
CA GLY A 85 -14.31 -4.04 15.83
C GLY A 85 -13.26 -3.03 16.22
N GLN A 86 -12.48 -3.36 17.23
CA GLN A 86 -11.40 -2.49 17.67
C GLN A 86 -10.06 -2.87 17.04
N PHE A 87 -10.08 -3.86 16.17
CA PHE A 87 -8.86 -4.32 15.52
C PHE A 87 -8.81 -3.85 14.09
N VAL A 88 -7.61 -3.75 13.56
CA VAL A 88 -7.40 -3.37 12.17
C VAL A 88 -6.53 -4.41 11.51
N ASN A 89 -6.98 -4.89 10.36
CA ASN A 89 -6.23 -5.84 9.56
C ASN A 89 -5.77 -5.17 8.28
N TYR A 90 -4.61 -5.57 7.81
CA TYR A 90 -4.02 -4.98 6.61
C TYR A 90 -3.84 -6.05 5.55
N ARG A 91 -4.06 -5.66 4.33
CA ARG A 91 -3.95 -6.58 3.19
C ARG A 91 -3.30 -5.85 2.03
N ALA A 92 -2.31 -6.49 1.43
CA ALA A 92 -1.64 -5.89 0.28
C ALA A 92 -2.55 -5.91 -0.95
N ARG A 93 -2.28 -4.97 -1.84
CA ARG A 93 -3.04 -4.83 -3.07
C ARG A 93 -2.13 -5.12 -4.27
N PRO A 94 -2.01 -6.39 -4.65
CA PRO A 94 -1.15 -6.73 -5.80
C PRO A 94 -1.64 -6.10 -7.10
N ASP A 95 -2.92 -5.84 -7.23
CA ASP A 95 -3.42 -5.19 -8.43
C ASP A 95 -2.87 -3.77 -8.59
N VAL A 96 -2.70 -3.07 -7.47
CA VAL A 96 -2.13 -1.74 -7.51
C VAL A 96 -0.64 -1.81 -7.82
N VAL A 97 0.06 -2.80 -7.25
CA VAL A 97 1.47 -2.99 -7.56
C VAL A 97 1.66 -3.26 -9.04
N LYS A 98 0.79 -4.08 -9.62
CA LYS A 98 0.87 -4.38 -11.03
C LYS A 98 0.67 -3.13 -11.87
N ALA A 99 -0.33 -2.32 -11.53
CA ALA A 99 -0.58 -1.09 -12.27
C ALA A 99 0.61 -0.14 -12.17
N TYR A 100 1.22 -0.07 -11.00
CA TYR A 100 2.37 0.77 -10.81
C TYR A 100 3.56 0.29 -11.64
N ALA A 101 3.80 -1.02 -11.61
CA ALA A 101 4.92 -1.58 -12.37
C ALA A 101 4.74 -1.35 -13.86
N GLU A 102 3.53 -1.51 -14.35
CA GLU A 102 3.25 -1.30 -15.76
C GLU A 102 3.42 0.17 -16.14
N GLU A 103 2.97 1.05 -15.29
CA GLU A 103 3.11 2.47 -15.55
C GLU A 103 4.58 2.89 -15.50
N LEU A 104 5.32 2.35 -14.55
CA LEU A 104 6.74 2.64 -14.45
C LEU A 104 7.46 2.19 -15.72
N LEU A 105 7.15 0.99 -16.17
CA LEU A 105 7.78 0.48 -17.37
C LEU A 105 7.43 1.33 -18.58
N ARG A 106 6.18 1.73 -18.69
CA ARG A 106 5.75 2.56 -19.79
C ARG A 106 6.47 3.91 -19.80
N ARG A 107 6.60 4.53 -18.63
CA ARG A 107 7.26 5.82 -18.53
C ARG A 107 8.75 5.72 -18.80
N ALA A 108 9.33 4.56 -18.55
CA ALA A 108 10.75 4.34 -18.80
C ALA A 108 11.02 3.96 -20.24
N GLY A 109 10.02 4.00 -21.09
CA GLY A 109 10.20 3.69 -22.49
C GLY A 109 9.97 2.25 -22.85
N GLY A 110 9.54 1.45 -21.88
CA GLY A 110 9.26 0.04 -22.15
C GLY A 110 7.90 -0.15 -22.77
N ARG A 111 7.72 -1.32 -23.35
CA ARG A 111 6.46 -1.66 -23.92
C ARG A 111 5.74 -2.62 -23.03
N LYS A 112 4.45 -2.61 -23.15
CA LYS A 112 3.69 -3.56 -22.41
C LYS A 112 4.10 -4.95 -22.82
N SER A 113 4.01 -5.86 -21.90
CA SER A 113 4.31 -7.23 -22.25
C SER A 113 3.36 -7.66 -23.34
N GLY A 114 3.84 -8.47 -24.22
CA GLY A 114 3.03 -8.88 -25.34
C GLY A 114 3.29 -8.08 -26.58
N ARG A 115 4.04 -7.04 -26.45
CA ARG A 115 4.40 -6.37 -27.60
C ARG A 115 5.48 -7.05 -28.27
N LYS A 116 5.81 -7.23 -28.42
CA LYS A 116 6.81 -7.77 -28.81
C LYS A 116 7.21 -7.77 -29.32
#